data_34204ef5d8b43e105ed9e1b970f693d1
#
_entry.id   34204ef5d8b43e105ed9e1b970f693d1
#
_cell.length_a   1.000
_cell.length_b   1.000
_cell.length_c   1.000
_cell.angle_alpha   90.00
_cell.angle_beta   90.00
_cell.angle_gamma   90.00
#
_symmetry.space_group_name_H-M   'P 1'
#
loop_
_entity.id
_entity.type
_entity.pdbx_description
1 polymer ?
#
loop_
_entity_poly.entity_id
_entity_poly.type
_entity_poly.pdbx_seq_one_letter_code
_entity_poly.pdbx_strand_id
1 'polypeptide(L)'
;MTNWKMGLAGLALSSLGMSALAASTAQAAVVIIHGGRDEPPAPREERVVVRRGYVWDRGHYGWRHRRYVWSRGRYVHERRGYEWAPGRWQRHEDHYDWYDGEWHPNR
;
A
#
# COMPACT_ATOMS: atom_id res chain seq x y z
N MET A 1 -40.27 -11.03 33.13
CA MET A 1 -39.88 -10.82 32.73
C MET A 1 -39.04 -10.76 32.25
N THR A 2 -38.74 -10.66 32.21
CA THR A 2 -37.92 -10.68 31.79
C THR A 2 -37.32 -10.65 30.90
N ASN A 3 -36.98 -10.50 30.65
CA ASN A 3 -36.35 -10.43 29.75
C ASN A 3 -35.52 -10.57 29.25
N TRP A 4 -35.13 -10.47 29.44
CA TRP A 4 -34.27 -10.65 29.22
C TRP A 4 -33.87 -11.22 28.31
N LYS A 5 -33.85 -11.53 28.11
CA LYS A 5 -33.58 -12.10 27.33
C LYS A 5 -33.07 -11.58 26.49
N MET A 6 -33.01 -10.98 26.37
CA MET A 6 -32.60 -10.43 25.67
C MET A 6 -31.45 -10.44 25.46
N GLY A 7 -30.99 -10.35 26.00
CA GLY A 7 -29.76 -10.24 25.87
C GLY A 7 -29.23 -11.03 24.92
N LEU A 8 -29.42 -11.76 24.98
CA LEU A 8 -29.02 -12.57 24.20
C LEU A 8 -28.74 -12.14 23.04
N ALA A 9 -29.24 -11.67 22.82
CA ALA A 9 -29.20 -11.21 21.63
C ALA A 9 -27.88 -10.77 21.30
N GLY A 10 -27.53 -10.03 21.97
CA GLY A 10 -26.37 -9.49 21.60
C GLY A 10 -25.38 -10.39 21.14
N LEU A 11 -25.46 -11.35 21.58
CA LEU A 11 -24.53 -12.21 21.28
C LEU A 11 -24.36 -12.44 19.95
N ALA A 12 -25.19 -12.69 19.40
CA ALA A 12 -25.06 -13.10 18.08
C ALA A 12 -24.25 -12.13 17.41
N LEU A 13 -24.40 -11.01 17.69
CA LEU A 13 -23.73 -10.11 17.04
C LEU A 13 -22.34 -10.33 17.01
N SER A 14 -21.90 -10.65 17.94
CA SER A 14 -20.52 -10.84 17.96
C SER A 14 -20.05 -11.60 16.80
N SER A 15 -20.68 -12.52 16.46
CA SER A 15 -20.15 -13.36 15.44
C SER A 15 -19.93 -12.57 14.21
N LEU A 16 -20.62 -11.62 14.00
CA LEU A 16 -20.45 -10.89 12.88
C LEU A 16 -19.16 -10.30 12.83
N GLY A 17 -18.81 -9.75 13.77
CA GLY A 17 -17.59 -9.08 13.72
C GLY A 17 -16.50 -9.94 13.27
N MET A 18 -16.55 -11.09 13.56
CA MET A 18 -15.55 -11.94 13.21
C MET A 18 -15.29 -12.04 11.79
N SER A 19 -16.23 -12.26 11.07
CA SER A 19 -15.96 -12.49 9.69
C SER A 19 -15.29 -11.28 9.11
N ALA A 20 -15.62 -10.19 9.57
CA ALA A 20 -15.04 -9.02 8.99
C ALA A 20 -13.55 -9.01 9.23
N LEU A 21 -13.15 -9.45 10.32
CA LEU A 21 -11.78 -9.45 10.62
C LEU A 21 -10.97 -10.25 9.68
N ALA A 22 -11.42 -11.32 9.36
CA ALA A 22 -10.67 -12.20 8.52
C ALA A 22 -10.30 -11.49 7.25
N ALA A 23 -11.15 -10.74 6.76
CA ALA A 23 -10.88 -10.11 5.51
C ALA A 23 -9.76 -9.12 5.60
N SER A 24 -9.69 -8.42 6.64
CA SER A 24 -8.69 -7.41 6.69
C SER A 24 -7.30 -7.92 6.73
N THR A 25 -7.12 -9.09 7.20
CA THR A 25 -5.75 -9.56 7.28
C THR A 25 -5.14 -9.73 5.94
N ALA A 26 -5.91 -9.94 4.94
CA ALA A 26 -5.34 -10.20 3.67
C ALA A 26 -4.61 -9.02 3.10
N GLN A 27 -4.78 -7.89 3.65
CA GLN A 27 -4.14 -6.77 3.10
C GLN A 27 -2.95 -6.29 3.74
N ALA A 28 -2.38 -6.99 4.51
CA ALA A 28 -1.33 -6.53 5.27
C ALA A 28 -0.11 -6.32 4.59
N ALA A 29 0.42 -6.30 3.85
CA ALA A 29 1.74 -6.23 3.42
C ALA A 29 2.27 -4.91 2.91
N VAL A 30 1.86 -3.86 3.35
CA VAL A 30 2.38 -2.61 2.85
C VAL A 30 3.51 -2.11 3.74
N VAL A 31 4.63 -1.79 3.15
CA VAL A 31 5.76 -1.25 3.90
C VAL A 31 5.64 0.25 3.90
N ILE A 32 5.72 0.84 5.07
CA ILE A 32 5.62 2.28 5.20
C ILE A 32 6.92 2.85 5.72
N ILE A 33 7.40 3.90 5.09
CA ILE A 33 8.60 4.57 5.53
C ILE A 33 8.23 6.00 5.83
N HIS A 34 8.58 6.48 7.00
CA HIS A 34 8.28 7.85 7.37
C HIS A 34 9.33 8.78 6.76
N GLY A 35 8.87 9.79 6.09
CA GLY A 35 9.75 10.75 5.46
C GLY A 35 9.77 12.07 6.22
N GLY A 36 10.04 13.13 5.51
CA GLY A 36 10.15 14.43 6.12
C GLY A 36 8.89 15.24 6.05
N ARG A 37 9.00 16.49 6.47
CA ARG A 37 7.87 17.41 6.44
C ARG A 37 7.71 18.06 5.08
N ASP A 38 8.81 18.21 4.38
CA ASP A 38 8.75 18.85 3.08
C ASP A 38 8.24 17.91 2.03
N GLU A 39 7.57 18.46 1.07
CA GLU A 39 7.05 17.66 -0.02
C GLU A 39 8.20 17.02 -0.80
N PRO A 40 8.09 15.76 -1.16
CA PRO A 40 9.12 15.13 -1.97
C PRO A 40 9.24 15.85 -3.31
N PRO A 41 10.43 15.90 -3.88
CA PRO A 41 10.57 16.54 -5.19
C PRO A 41 9.80 15.76 -6.24
N ALA A 42 9.46 16.41 -7.33
CA ALA A 42 8.77 15.75 -8.41
C ALA A 42 9.68 14.66 -8.99
N PRO A 43 9.12 13.52 -9.36
CA PRO A 43 9.92 12.43 -9.88
C PRO A 43 10.70 12.85 -11.13
N ARG A 44 11.87 12.29 -11.30
CA ARG A 44 12.67 12.57 -12.49
C ARG A 44 12.11 11.79 -13.65
N GLU A 45 12.26 12.34 -14.84
CA GLU A 45 11.83 11.63 -16.02
C GLU A 45 12.82 10.53 -16.31
N GLU A 46 12.33 9.38 -16.72
CA GLU A 46 13.18 8.27 -17.05
C GLU A 46 12.82 7.74 -18.43
N ARG A 47 13.82 7.38 -19.19
CA ARG A 47 13.58 6.81 -20.50
C ARG A 47 13.33 5.32 -20.31
N VAL A 48 12.15 4.87 -20.65
CA VAL A 48 11.78 3.47 -20.46
C VAL A 48 11.55 2.83 -21.81
N VAL A 49 12.13 1.67 -22.01
CA VAL A 49 11.92 0.91 -23.23
C VAL A 49 11.10 -0.32 -22.83
N VAL A 50 10.03 -0.57 -23.55
CA VAL A 50 9.18 -1.71 -23.26
C VAL A 50 9.99 -2.99 -23.39
N ARG A 51 9.88 -3.86 -22.42
CA ARG A 51 10.61 -5.11 -22.41
C ARG A 51 9.63 -6.26 -22.14
N ARG A 52 9.51 -7.16 -23.08
CA ARG A 52 8.56 -8.24 -22.96
C ARG A 52 8.81 -9.07 -21.70
N GLY A 53 7.75 -9.38 -20.97
CA GLY A 53 7.86 -10.17 -19.75
C GLY A 53 8.24 -9.36 -18.53
N TYR A 54 8.35 -8.05 -18.67
CA TYR A 54 8.71 -7.19 -17.55
C TYR A 54 7.80 -5.99 -17.48
N VAL A 55 7.65 -5.44 -16.29
CA VAL A 55 6.98 -4.17 -16.13
C VAL A 55 8.00 -3.23 -15.52
N TRP A 56 7.81 -1.96 -15.75
CA TRP A 56 8.73 -0.95 -15.23
C TRP A 56 8.25 -0.46 -13.88
N ASP A 57 9.12 -0.62 -12.88
CA ASP A 57 8.88 -0.07 -11.56
C ASP A 57 9.61 1.27 -11.57
N ARG A 58 8.88 2.34 -11.68
CA ARG A 58 9.48 3.66 -11.89
C ARG A 58 10.31 4.11 -10.71
N GLY A 59 11.28 4.95 -10.99
CA GLY A 59 12.12 5.49 -9.94
C GLY A 59 11.34 6.38 -9.00
N HIS A 60 11.91 6.64 -7.86
CA HIS A 60 11.24 7.46 -6.89
C HIS A 60 12.27 8.06 -5.93
N TYR A 61 11.86 9.09 -5.22
CA TYR A 61 12.70 9.63 -4.17
C TYR A 61 12.46 8.81 -2.92
N GLY A 62 13.54 8.38 -2.29
CA GLY A 62 13.47 7.73 -1.00
C GLY A 62 13.89 8.70 0.07
N TRP A 63 13.81 8.31 1.31
CA TRP A 63 14.18 9.17 2.43
C TRP A 63 15.36 8.54 3.17
N ARG A 64 16.50 9.23 3.19
CA ARG A 64 17.68 8.74 3.87
C ARG A 64 18.42 9.87 4.51
N HIS A 65 18.89 9.69 5.69
CA HIS A 65 19.67 10.71 6.38
C HIS A 65 18.98 12.06 6.34
N ARG A 66 17.67 12.04 6.54
CA ARG A 66 16.86 13.25 6.64
C ARG A 66 16.80 14.05 5.34
N ARG A 67 16.88 13.41 4.23
CA ARG A 67 16.74 14.08 2.95
C ARG A 67 16.22 13.12 1.89
N TYR A 68 15.71 13.68 0.83
CA TYR A 68 15.21 12.89 -0.28
C TYR A 68 16.35 12.53 -1.21
N VAL A 69 16.43 11.26 -1.57
CA VAL A 69 17.46 10.73 -2.44
C VAL A 69 16.81 9.96 -3.56
N TRP A 70 17.24 10.22 -4.78
CA TRP A 70 16.65 9.57 -5.95
C TRP A 70 17.11 8.12 -6.09
N SER A 71 16.15 7.23 -6.37
CA SER A 71 16.44 5.86 -6.74
C SER A 71 15.84 5.64 -8.11
N ARG A 72 16.65 5.21 -9.07
CA ARG A 72 16.14 5.03 -10.42
C ARG A 72 15.27 3.78 -10.51
N GLY A 73 14.45 3.75 -11.53
CA GLY A 73 13.54 2.63 -11.73
C GLY A 73 14.24 1.37 -12.17
N ARG A 74 13.51 0.33 -12.25
CA ARG A 74 14.04 -0.97 -12.64
C ARG A 74 12.95 -1.81 -13.26
N TYR A 75 13.34 -2.86 -13.99
CA TYR A 75 12.39 -3.80 -14.52
C TYR A 75 12.11 -4.88 -13.47
N VAL A 76 10.85 -5.26 -13.35
CA VAL A 76 10.48 -6.38 -12.50
C VAL A 76 9.74 -7.38 -13.37
N HIS A 77 9.88 -8.66 -13.04
CA HIS A 77 9.21 -9.68 -13.83
C HIS A 77 7.70 -9.54 -13.74
N GLU A 78 7.05 -9.65 -14.88
CA GLU A 78 5.62 -9.63 -14.93
C GLU A 78 5.05 -10.76 -14.11
N ARG A 79 3.93 -10.53 -13.48
CA ARG A 79 3.27 -11.55 -12.68
C ARG A 79 1.91 -11.79 -13.28
N ARG A 80 1.72 -12.97 -13.86
CA ARG A 80 0.50 -13.29 -14.56
C ARG A 80 -0.71 -13.14 -13.66
N GLY A 81 -1.74 -12.50 -14.17
CA GLY A 81 -2.95 -12.27 -13.40
C GLY A 81 -2.89 -11.07 -12.46
N TYR A 82 -1.79 -10.35 -12.47
CA TYR A 82 -1.63 -9.20 -11.61
C TYR A 82 -1.11 -8.01 -12.38
N GLU A 83 -1.30 -6.83 -11.82
CA GLU A 83 -0.72 -5.65 -12.43
C GLU A 83 0.01 -4.89 -11.34
N TRP A 84 1.06 -4.21 -11.70
CA TRP A 84 1.91 -3.51 -10.76
C TRP A 84 1.38 -2.12 -10.45
N ALA A 85 1.22 -1.83 -9.17
CA ALA A 85 0.83 -0.50 -8.74
C ALA A 85 2.07 0.13 -8.11
N PRO A 86 2.56 1.24 -8.66
CA PRO A 86 3.80 1.82 -8.16
C PRO A 86 3.64 2.39 -6.76
N GLY A 87 4.74 2.50 -6.07
CA GLY A 87 4.73 3.11 -4.76
C GLY A 87 4.45 4.59 -4.83
N ARG A 88 4.18 5.19 -3.72
CA ARG A 88 3.86 6.61 -3.70
C ARG A 88 4.09 7.23 -2.33
N TRP A 89 4.34 8.52 -2.34
CA TRP A 89 4.39 9.31 -1.14
C TRP A 89 2.99 9.85 -0.87
N GLN A 90 2.60 9.89 0.38
CA GLN A 90 1.32 10.44 0.74
C GLN A 90 1.47 11.33 1.96
N ARG A 91 0.84 12.48 1.93
CA ARG A 91 0.94 13.41 3.04
C ARG A 91 0.04 12.97 4.18
N HIS A 92 0.58 13.02 5.40
CA HIS A 92 -0.16 12.74 6.60
C HIS A 92 0.11 13.87 7.58
N GLU A 93 -0.87 14.70 7.81
CA GLU A 93 -0.70 15.81 8.72
C GLU A 93 0.52 16.67 8.39
N ASP A 94 1.58 16.55 9.14
CA ASP A 94 2.73 17.40 8.93
C ASP A 94 3.94 16.67 8.34
N HIS A 95 3.75 15.51 7.79
CA HIS A 95 4.87 14.75 7.22
C HIS A 95 4.39 13.90 6.05
N TYR A 96 5.33 13.27 5.36
CA TYR A 96 5.01 12.41 4.23
C TYR A 96 5.41 10.99 4.56
N ASP A 97 4.58 10.04 4.13
CA ASP A 97 4.87 8.62 4.30
C ASP A 97 4.95 7.95 2.94
N TRP A 98 5.87 7.04 2.82
CA TRP A 98 6.05 6.28 1.58
C TRP A 98 5.38 4.92 1.70
N TYR A 99 4.61 4.56 0.68
CA TYR A 99 3.99 3.25 0.58
C TYR A 99 4.59 2.55 -0.62
N ASP A 100 5.16 1.37 -0.41
CA ASP A 100 5.79 0.63 -1.50
C ASP A 100 4.77 0.18 -2.53
N GLY A 101 5.24 -0.04 -3.74
CA GLY A 101 4.40 -0.59 -4.78
C GLY A 101 4.00 -2.02 -4.47
N GLU A 102 2.96 -2.48 -5.09
CA GLU A 102 2.48 -3.83 -4.88
C GLU A 102 1.74 -4.37 -6.07
N TRP A 103 1.57 -5.67 -6.10
CA TRP A 103 0.83 -6.33 -7.15
C TRP A 103 -0.64 -6.40 -6.79
N HIS A 104 -1.49 -6.07 -7.74
CA HIS A 104 -2.93 -6.16 -7.55
C HIS A 104 -3.49 -7.17 -8.54
N PRO A 105 -4.42 -8.01 -8.15
CA PRO A 105 -5.01 -8.95 -9.08
C PRO A 105 -5.75 -8.24 -10.20
N ASN A 106 -5.63 -8.76 -11.40
CA ASN A 106 -6.39 -8.21 -12.50
C ASN A 106 -7.81 -8.73 -12.44
N ARG A 107 -8.73 -7.96 -12.97
CA ARG A 107 -10.10 -8.42 -12.97
C ARG A 107 -10.53 -8.95 -14.25
#